data_77f539ff7e9ec98324c2250d77c7612a
#
_entry.id   77f539ff7e9ec98324c2250d77c7612a
#
_cell.length_a   1.000
_cell.length_b   1.000
_cell.length_c   1.000
_cell.angle_alpha   90.00
_cell.angle_beta   90.00
_cell.angle_gamma   90.00
#
_symmetry.space_group_name_H-M   'P 1'
#
loop_
_entity.id
_entity.type
_entity.pdbx_description
1 polymer ?
#
loop_
_entity_poly.entity_id
_entity_poly.type
_entity_poly.pdbx_seq_one_letter_code
_entity_poly.pdbx_strand_id
1 'polypeptide(L)'
;MKEVKKNFKVNRFMILAVAATVTMLFLAVGASSVEGKVYKARLSYHWAPKHYSAIMATKFAEECKKATNGRLDIDVFPSGQLYSIAQIVPALSQGSVDMGGVLGVLFMRVNKNFFLSGMQRFFNSFQQKRDFWEKDAAGRKEWEGLMNKLGIKILAYIPVGPVCYFSTERPLNSVAAFKGLKARTLIGTERYSFKPLGINYVKVSTAEVYTALKSGMISTLGTVPSAVKAYSWWDFVKYAQQPYNFYADAYVAVNAKWWATLPQDLKDIVLNDVGPRISREATEGVMAFSSDILKEFVDKHGGTVSTLPHAEVQKLIELEKTKVWPKIAEKMDPALYEAAKKFAGHE
;
A
#
# COMPACT_ATOMS: atom_id res chain seq x y z
N MET A 1 -52.61 35.61 78.34
CA MET A 1 -51.32 35.40 77.64
C MET A 1 -51.19 33.90 77.44
N LYS A 2 -51.40 33.45 76.21
CA LYS A 2 -51.12 32.07 75.79
C LYS A 2 -50.21 32.16 74.53
N GLU A 3 -49.01 31.70 74.71
CA GLU A 3 -48.00 31.59 73.58
C GLU A 3 -48.46 30.46 72.65
N VAL A 4 -48.44 30.78 71.31
CA VAL A 4 -48.66 29.81 70.27
C VAL A 4 -47.31 29.40 69.76
N LYS A 5 -46.84 28.23 70.14
CA LYS A 5 -45.67 27.59 69.50
C LYS A 5 -46.11 26.95 68.21
N LYS A 6 -45.68 27.55 67.06
CA LYS A 6 -45.83 26.96 65.73
C LYS A 6 -44.66 25.97 65.46
N ASN A 7 -44.97 24.66 65.51
CA ASN A 7 -44.06 23.59 65.16
C ASN A 7 -43.98 23.48 63.60
N PHE A 8 -42.83 23.88 63.00
CA PHE A 8 -42.53 23.61 61.63
C PHE A 8 -42.02 22.15 61.47
N LYS A 9 -42.91 21.22 61.10
CA LYS A 9 -42.49 19.89 60.64
C LYS A 9 -41.98 20.02 59.21
N VAL A 10 -40.68 20.08 59.02
CA VAL A 10 -40.06 19.98 57.70
C VAL A 10 -40.26 18.54 57.21
N ASN A 11 -40.99 18.40 56.13
CA ASN A 11 -41.39 17.11 55.58
C ASN A 11 -40.14 16.42 54.93
N ARG A 12 -39.65 15.34 55.53
CA ARG A 12 -38.46 14.56 55.10
C ARG A 12 -38.57 14.12 53.63
N PHE A 13 -39.81 14.01 53.12
CA PHE A 13 -40.03 13.70 51.69
C PHE A 13 -39.63 14.83 50.75
N MET A 14 -39.76 16.07 51.16
CA MET A 14 -39.41 17.24 50.35
C MET A 14 -37.87 17.40 50.23
N ILE A 15 -37.13 17.06 51.28
CA ILE A 15 -35.65 17.12 51.28
C ILE A 15 -35.07 16.01 50.38
N LEU A 16 -35.66 14.80 50.38
CA LEU A 16 -35.25 13.70 49.51
C LEU A 16 -35.59 13.97 48.05
N ALA A 17 -36.70 14.63 47.73
CA ALA A 17 -37.07 14.99 46.36
C ALA A 17 -36.12 16.07 45.77
N VAL A 18 -35.74 17.07 46.56
CA VAL A 18 -34.78 18.12 46.12
C VAL A 18 -33.38 17.56 45.97
N ALA A 19 -32.93 16.64 46.84
CA ALA A 19 -31.64 15.98 46.70
C ALA A 19 -31.60 15.08 45.45
N ALA A 20 -32.65 14.32 45.12
CA ALA A 20 -32.73 13.50 43.92
C ALA A 20 -32.74 14.34 42.64
N THR A 21 -33.42 15.50 42.63
CA THR A 21 -33.45 16.41 41.46
C THR A 21 -32.10 17.09 41.21
N VAL A 22 -31.38 17.49 42.26
CA VAL A 22 -30.05 18.06 42.16
C VAL A 22 -29.02 17.03 41.68
N THR A 23 -29.13 15.76 42.16
CA THR A 23 -28.22 14.69 41.69
C THR A 23 -28.48 14.31 40.23
N MET A 24 -29.73 14.31 39.75
CA MET A 24 -30.07 14.12 38.33
C MET A 24 -29.61 15.29 37.45
N LEU A 25 -29.64 16.52 37.93
CA LEU A 25 -29.10 17.67 37.20
C LEU A 25 -27.57 17.60 37.04
N PHE A 26 -26.83 17.11 38.07
CA PHE A 26 -25.38 16.93 37.99
C PHE A 26 -24.97 15.75 37.10
N LEU A 27 -25.77 14.73 36.93
CA LEU A 27 -25.55 13.63 36.00
C LEU A 27 -25.86 14.02 34.54
N ALA A 28 -26.74 14.98 34.31
CA ALA A 28 -27.09 15.47 32.97
C ALA A 28 -26.07 16.51 32.42
N VAL A 29 -25.30 17.16 33.28
CA VAL A 29 -24.26 18.14 32.86
C VAL A 29 -22.92 17.46 32.51
N GLY A 30 -22.75 16.15 32.83
CA GLY A 30 -21.52 15.38 32.56
C GLY A 30 -21.41 14.78 31.15
N ALA A 31 -22.40 14.88 30.30
CA ALA A 31 -22.44 14.31 28.95
C ALA A 31 -22.46 15.38 27.84
N SER A 32 -21.85 16.53 28.07
CA SER A 32 -21.43 17.37 26.95
C SER A 32 -20.27 16.61 26.25
N SER A 33 -20.58 15.83 25.23
CA SER A 33 -19.58 15.43 24.27
C SER A 33 -18.96 16.73 23.76
N VAL A 34 -17.75 17.04 24.20
CA VAL A 34 -16.93 18.05 23.56
C VAL A 34 -16.75 17.55 22.15
N GLU A 35 -17.60 17.99 21.26
CA GLU A 35 -17.50 17.70 19.82
C GLU A 35 -16.19 18.35 19.36
N GLY A 36 -15.11 17.57 19.48
CA GLY A 36 -13.77 18.02 19.15
C GLY A 36 -13.73 18.37 17.66
N LYS A 37 -12.97 19.43 17.31
CA LYS A 37 -12.77 19.82 15.93
C LYS A 37 -12.47 18.61 15.05
N VAL A 38 -13.26 18.43 13.99
CA VAL A 38 -13.06 17.37 12.98
C VAL A 38 -12.02 17.86 11.97
N TYR A 39 -11.00 17.06 11.76
CA TYR A 39 -9.97 17.24 10.74
C TYR A 39 -10.28 16.36 9.56
N LYS A 40 -10.54 16.97 8.41
CA LYS A 40 -10.84 16.24 7.16
C LYS A 40 -9.60 16.10 6.31
N ALA A 41 -9.43 14.94 5.67
CA ALA A 41 -8.37 14.66 4.71
C ALA A 41 -8.95 13.96 3.48
N ARG A 42 -8.31 14.14 2.33
CA ARG A 42 -8.61 13.39 1.10
C ARG A 42 -7.50 12.38 0.87
N LEU A 43 -7.85 11.10 0.83
CA LEU A 43 -6.95 10.00 0.48
C LEU A 43 -7.20 9.56 -0.95
N SER A 44 -6.27 9.84 -1.86
CA SER A 44 -6.35 9.44 -3.26
C SER A 44 -5.41 8.27 -3.57
N TYR A 45 -5.90 7.28 -4.33
CA TYR A 45 -5.08 6.20 -4.86
C TYR A 45 -5.62 5.69 -6.20
N HIS A 46 -4.77 5.02 -6.98
CA HIS A 46 -5.10 4.59 -8.35
C HIS A 46 -5.70 3.18 -8.44
N TRP A 47 -5.69 2.39 -7.37
CA TRP A 47 -6.21 1.02 -7.37
C TRP A 47 -7.73 0.99 -7.40
N ALA A 48 -8.27 -0.01 -8.10
CA ALA A 48 -9.71 -0.31 -8.03
C ALA A 48 -10.08 -0.84 -6.63
N PRO A 49 -11.34 -0.64 -6.16
CA PRO A 49 -11.73 -0.97 -4.77
C PRO A 49 -11.48 -2.42 -4.33
N LYS A 50 -11.52 -3.39 -5.26
CA LYS A 50 -11.26 -4.81 -4.97
C LYS A 50 -9.76 -5.18 -4.93
N HIS A 51 -8.88 -4.23 -5.21
CA HIS A 51 -7.43 -4.45 -5.14
C HIS A 51 -6.98 -4.48 -3.68
N TYR A 52 -6.04 -5.36 -3.32
CA TYR A 52 -5.59 -5.53 -1.93
C TYR A 52 -5.17 -4.22 -1.26
N SER A 53 -4.31 -3.43 -1.92
CA SER A 53 -3.86 -2.15 -1.36
C SER A 53 -5.00 -1.12 -1.22
N ALA A 54 -6.03 -1.18 -2.08
CA ALA A 54 -7.21 -0.33 -1.95
C ALA A 54 -8.02 -0.71 -0.70
N ILE A 55 -8.22 -2.01 -0.47
CA ILE A 55 -8.89 -2.53 0.72
C ILE A 55 -8.16 -2.05 1.99
N MET A 56 -6.83 -2.20 2.03
CA MET A 56 -6.04 -1.81 3.19
C MET A 56 -5.97 -0.29 3.39
N ALA A 57 -5.90 0.51 2.30
CA ALA A 57 -5.93 1.96 2.39
C ALA A 57 -7.30 2.50 2.87
N THR A 58 -8.41 1.89 2.40
CA THR A 58 -9.76 2.22 2.88
C THR A 58 -9.91 1.85 4.36
N LYS A 59 -9.47 0.65 4.75
CA LYS A 59 -9.47 0.21 6.15
C LYS A 59 -8.65 1.15 7.04
N PHE A 60 -7.50 1.63 6.57
CA PHE A 60 -6.72 2.64 7.29
C PHE A 60 -7.56 3.89 7.59
N ALA A 61 -8.31 4.41 6.61
CA ALA A 61 -9.15 5.59 6.78
C ALA A 61 -10.28 5.32 7.79
N GLU A 62 -10.95 4.18 7.69
CA GLU A 62 -12.02 3.76 8.61
C GLU A 62 -11.51 3.59 10.06
N GLU A 63 -10.35 2.96 10.22
CA GLU A 63 -9.74 2.76 11.54
C GLU A 63 -9.22 4.08 12.15
N CYS A 64 -8.72 5.03 11.33
CA CYS A 64 -8.42 6.38 11.81
C CYS A 64 -9.67 7.07 12.36
N LYS A 65 -10.78 7.03 11.62
CA LYS A 65 -12.05 7.62 12.07
C LYS A 65 -12.53 6.99 13.38
N LYS A 66 -12.49 5.66 13.46
CA LYS A 66 -12.89 4.91 14.64
C LYS A 66 -12.01 5.22 15.86
N ALA A 67 -10.69 5.13 15.71
CA ALA A 67 -9.74 5.31 16.82
C ALA A 67 -9.72 6.76 17.35
N THR A 68 -10.11 7.74 16.52
CA THR A 68 -10.15 9.15 16.89
C THR A 68 -11.55 9.63 17.29
N ASN A 69 -12.52 8.73 17.45
CA ASN A 69 -13.92 9.07 17.69
C ASN A 69 -14.49 10.09 16.69
N GLY A 70 -14.16 9.92 15.39
CA GLY A 70 -14.59 10.77 14.30
C GLY A 70 -13.81 12.08 14.13
N ARG A 71 -12.83 12.39 15.00
CA ARG A 71 -12.06 13.63 14.91
C ARG A 71 -11.10 13.69 13.72
N LEU A 72 -10.67 12.54 13.19
CA LEU A 72 -9.95 12.43 11.92
C LEU A 72 -10.84 11.70 10.92
N ASP A 73 -11.40 12.45 9.96
CA ASP A 73 -12.31 11.95 8.93
C ASP A 73 -11.62 11.99 7.56
N ILE A 74 -11.41 10.82 6.95
CA ILE A 74 -10.64 10.67 5.72
C ILE A 74 -11.56 10.23 4.60
N ASP A 75 -11.82 11.14 3.66
CA ASP A 75 -12.58 10.87 2.44
C ASP A 75 -11.70 10.11 1.44
N VAL A 76 -12.15 8.94 0.98
CA VAL A 76 -11.39 8.04 0.11
C VAL A 76 -11.79 8.21 -1.35
N PHE A 77 -10.79 8.40 -2.23
CA PHE A 77 -10.95 8.59 -3.68
C PHE A 77 -10.16 7.51 -4.44
N PRO A 78 -10.79 6.35 -4.75
CA PRO A 78 -10.17 5.21 -5.42
C PRO A 78 -10.04 5.42 -6.93
N SER A 79 -9.42 4.44 -7.61
CA SER A 79 -9.38 4.32 -9.09
C SER A 79 -8.80 5.53 -9.83
N GLY A 80 -7.99 6.34 -9.16
CA GLY A 80 -7.39 7.54 -9.76
C GLY A 80 -8.36 8.70 -9.95
N GLN A 81 -9.48 8.75 -9.23
CA GLN A 81 -10.51 9.80 -9.35
C GLN A 81 -9.95 11.22 -9.19
N LEU A 82 -9.00 11.44 -8.28
CA LEU A 82 -8.35 12.74 -8.14
C LEU A 82 -7.01 12.80 -8.87
N TYR A 83 -6.16 11.77 -8.69
CA TYR A 83 -4.82 11.74 -9.25
C TYR A 83 -4.47 10.35 -9.78
N SER A 84 -3.95 10.30 -11.00
CA SER A 84 -3.42 9.09 -11.60
C SER A 84 -2.17 8.60 -10.86
N ILE A 85 -1.76 7.35 -11.13
CA ILE A 85 -0.50 6.76 -10.63
C ILE A 85 0.74 7.64 -10.92
N ALA A 86 0.72 8.40 -11.99
CA ALA A 86 1.84 9.29 -12.35
C ALA A 86 1.85 10.59 -11.56
N GLN A 87 0.70 11.05 -11.10
CA GLN A 87 0.48 12.37 -10.51
C GLN A 87 0.47 12.35 -8.98
N ILE A 88 0.25 11.20 -8.33
CA ILE A 88 0.02 11.15 -6.88
C ILE A 88 1.22 11.65 -6.06
N VAL A 89 2.47 11.33 -6.43
CA VAL A 89 3.66 11.79 -5.69
C VAL A 89 3.85 13.30 -5.81
N PRO A 90 3.81 13.92 -7.01
CA PRO A 90 3.81 15.38 -7.14
C PRO A 90 2.66 16.05 -6.38
N ALA A 91 1.43 15.53 -6.47
CA ALA A 91 0.26 16.10 -5.80
C ALA A 91 0.41 16.11 -4.27
N LEU A 92 0.91 15.02 -3.69
CA LEU A 92 1.23 14.94 -2.27
C LEU A 92 2.32 15.95 -1.87
N SER A 93 3.43 16.00 -2.62
CA SER A 93 4.56 16.87 -2.33
C SER A 93 4.15 18.36 -2.36
N GLN A 94 3.28 18.73 -3.30
CA GLN A 94 2.77 20.10 -3.46
C GLN A 94 1.63 20.43 -2.47
N GLY A 95 1.05 19.44 -1.78
CA GLY A 95 -0.12 19.63 -0.92
C GLY A 95 -1.43 19.80 -1.66
N SER A 96 -1.50 19.39 -2.94
CA SER A 96 -2.75 19.39 -3.74
C SER A 96 -3.72 18.30 -3.29
N VAL A 97 -3.23 17.30 -2.59
CA VAL A 97 -3.98 16.27 -1.87
C VAL A 97 -3.33 16.02 -0.51
N ASP A 98 -4.15 15.71 0.48
CA ASP A 98 -3.69 15.58 1.86
C ASP A 98 -2.97 14.25 2.10
N MET A 99 -3.54 13.15 1.58
CA MET A 99 -3.03 11.79 1.69
C MET A 99 -3.05 11.06 0.34
N GLY A 100 -2.17 10.08 0.18
CA GLY A 100 -2.11 9.27 -1.03
C GLY A 100 -1.67 7.83 -0.80
N GLY A 101 -2.25 6.92 -1.59
CA GLY A 101 -1.73 5.57 -1.76
C GLY A 101 -0.63 5.57 -2.81
N VAL A 102 0.62 5.34 -2.41
CA VAL A 102 1.80 5.49 -3.27
C VAL A 102 2.54 4.18 -3.44
N LEU A 103 2.78 3.76 -4.69
CA LEU A 103 3.70 2.66 -5.00
C LEU A 103 5.14 3.06 -4.66
N GLY A 104 5.88 2.23 -3.92
CA GLY A 104 7.27 2.50 -3.54
C GLY A 104 8.19 2.71 -4.75
N VAL A 105 7.97 1.96 -5.81
CA VAL A 105 8.75 2.07 -7.04
C VAL A 105 8.59 3.43 -7.74
N LEU A 106 7.54 4.21 -7.48
CA LEU A 106 7.37 5.54 -8.08
C LEU A 106 8.42 6.55 -7.58
N PHE A 107 8.99 6.33 -6.42
CA PHE A 107 10.04 7.18 -5.86
C PHE A 107 11.30 7.22 -6.73
N MET A 108 11.54 6.20 -7.58
CA MET A 108 12.65 6.21 -8.55
C MET A 108 12.57 7.36 -9.56
N ARG A 109 11.40 7.98 -9.76
CA ARG A 109 11.23 9.14 -10.63
C ARG A 109 11.84 10.41 -10.04
N VAL A 110 11.94 10.45 -8.72
CA VAL A 110 12.51 11.56 -7.95
C VAL A 110 13.95 11.30 -7.57
N ASN A 111 14.26 10.04 -7.23
CA ASN A 111 15.60 9.62 -6.83
C ASN A 111 15.91 8.24 -7.42
N LYS A 112 16.99 8.14 -8.18
CA LYS A 112 17.40 6.94 -8.91
C LYS A 112 17.77 5.77 -7.99
N ASN A 113 18.17 6.04 -6.75
CA ASN A 113 18.45 5.00 -5.76
C ASN A 113 17.24 4.09 -5.50
N PHE A 114 16.04 4.59 -5.72
CA PHE A 114 14.80 3.82 -5.60
C PHE A 114 14.51 2.88 -6.79
N PHE A 115 15.39 2.82 -7.80
CA PHE A 115 15.38 1.70 -8.75
C PHE A 115 15.51 0.35 -8.04
N LEU A 116 16.21 0.32 -6.91
CA LEU A 116 16.33 -0.86 -6.05
C LEU A 116 14.98 -1.46 -5.67
N SER A 117 13.99 -0.62 -5.38
CA SER A 117 12.62 -1.05 -5.06
C SER A 117 11.90 -1.75 -6.21
N GLY A 118 12.40 -1.64 -7.45
CA GLY A 118 11.84 -2.26 -8.65
C GLY A 118 12.68 -3.39 -9.24
N MET A 119 13.81 -3.78 -8.61
CA MET A 119 14.69 -4.84 -9.11
C MET A 119 14.05 -6.22 -8.87
N GLN A 120 13.91 -6.99 -9.94
CA GLN A 120 13.34 -8.32 -9.87
C GLN A 120 14.31 -9.30 -9.18
N ARG A 121 13.78 -10.19 -8.35
CA ARG A 121 14.51 -11.24 -7.62
C ARG A 121 15.65 -10.72 -6.74
N PHE A 122 15.66 -9.41 -6.43
CA PHE A 122 16.68 -8.82 -5.58
C PHE A 122 16.37 -9.02 -4.09
N PHE A 123 15.15 -8.74 -3.66
CA PHE A 123 14.69 -9.05 -2.31
C PHE A 123 13.83 -10.32 -2.32
N ASN A 124 13.95 -11.15 -1.28
CA ASN A 124 13.31 -12.45 -1.19
C ASN A 124 11.94 -12.41 -0.48
N SER A 125 11.58 -11.28 0.11
CA SER A 125 10.30 -11.09 0.80
C SER A 125 9.95 -9.61 0.96
N PHE A 126 8.69 -9.33 1.30
CA PHE A 126 8.25 -7.99 1.73
C PHE A 126 9.02 -7.51 2.95
N GLN A 127 9.23 -8.39 3.93
CA GLN A 127 9.91 -8.05 5.16
C GLN A 127 11.36 -7.68 4.92
N GLN A 128 12.12 -8.46 4.13
CA GLN A 128 13.51 -8.16 3.81
C GLN A 128 13.64 -6.80 3.11
N LYS A 129 12.77 -6.53 2.12
CA LYS A 129 12.76 -5.25 1.39
C LYS A 129 12.44 -4.08 2.30
N ARG A 130 11.46 -4.22 3.17
CA ARG A 130 11.06 -3.23 4.15
C ARG A 130 12.18 -2.97 5.16
N ASP A 131 12.78 -4.02 5.69
CA ASP A 131 13.86 -3.93 6.67
C ASP A 131 15.10 -3.23 6.10
N PHE A 132 15.40 -3.39 4.82
CA PHE A 132 16.44 -2.60 4.17
C PHE A 132 16.16 -1.09 4.27
N TRP A 133 14.96 -0.65 3.89
CA TRP A 133 14.63 0.77 3.91
C TRP A 133 14.41 1.35 5.31
N GLU A 134 13.99 0.55 6.29
CA GLU A 134 13.65 1.02 7.63
C GLU A 134 14.77 0.80 8.67
N LYS A 135 15.59 -0.25 8.52
CA LYS A 135 16.54 -0.69 9.56
C LYS A 135 18.00 -0.62 9.12
N ASP A 136 18.32 -0.89 7.83
CA ASP A 136 19.67 -0.74 7.32
C ASP A 136 20.10 0.73 7.34
N ALA A 137 21.34 1.02 7.76
CA ALA A 137 21.81 2.40 7.93
C ALA A 137 21.81 3.19 6.61
N ALA A 138 22.24 2.55 5.51
CA ALA A 138 22.28 3.20 4.19
C ALA A 138 20.89 3.36 3.60
N GLY A 139 20.07 2.31 3.66
CA GLY A 139 18.68 2.33 3.19
C GLY A 139 17.84 3.35 3.93
N ARG A 140 17.91 3.39 5.26
CA ARG A 140 17.16 4.34 6.09
C ARG A 140 17.57 5.80 5.81
N LYS A 141 18.86 6.07 5.72
CA LYS A 141 19.35 7.42 5.39
C LYS A 141 18.77 7.92 4.05
N GLU A 142 18.79 7.06 3.05
CA GLU A 142 18.26 7.38 1.72
C GLU A 142 16.75 7.57 1.74
N TRP A 143 16.03 6.73 2.46
CA TRP A 143 14.58 6.83 2.63
C TRP A 143 14.17 8.12 3.34
N GLU A 144 14.75 8.42 4.49
CA GLU A 144 14.47 9.63 5.26
C GLU A 144 14.81 10.90 4.45
N GLY A 145 15.94 10.91 3.75
CA GLY A 145 16.35 11.99 2.86
C GLY A 145 15.33 12.27 1.76
N LEU A 146 14.79 11.21 1.13
CA LEU A 146 13.77 11.36 0.10
C LEU A 146 12.44 11.87 0.69
N MET A 147 11.98 11.32 1.81
CA MET A 147 10.72 11.74 2.45
C MET A 147 10.77 13.22 2.83
N ASN A 148 11.90 13.65 3.41
CA ASN A 148 12.13 15.06 3.75
C ASN A 148 12.14 15.95 2.51
N LYS A 149 12.84 15.54 1.44
CA LYS A 149 12.90 16.28 0.16
C LYS A 149 11.51 16.44 -0.47
N LEU A 150 10.67 15.41 -0.39
CA LEU A 150 9.31 15.44 -0.92
C LEU A 150 8.33 16.18 -0.01
N GLY A 151 8.68 16.45 1.25
CA GLY A 151 7.76 17.01 2.23
C GLY A 151 6.57 16.10 2.50
N ILE A 152 6.80 14.79 2.55
CA ILE A 152 5.79 13.77 2.84
C ILE A 152 6.21 12.90 4.03
N LYS A 153 5.22 12.30 4.68
CA LYS A 153 5.42 11.34 5.77
C LYS A 153 4.67 10.04 5.45
N ILE A 154 5.28 8.92 5.76
CA ILE A 154 4.61 7.61 5.63
C ILE A 154 3.86 7.31 6.93
N LEU A 155 2.60 6.90 6.78
CA LEU A 155 1.72 6.56 7.91
C LEU A 155 1.49 5.06 8.04
N ALA A 156 1.44 4.33 6.94
CA ALA A 156 1.29 2.88 6.93
C ALA A 156 1.97 2.25 5.70
N TYR A 157 2.48 1.04 5.88
CA TYR A 157 2.94 0.16 4.82
C TYR A 157 1.77 -0.74 4.37
N ILE A 158 1.43 -0.70 3.08
CA ILE A 158 0.34 -1.48 2.49
C ILE A 158 0.85 -2.21 1.24
N PRO A 159 1.44 -3.41 1.38
CA PRO A 159 2.02 -4.11 0.26
C PRO A 159 0.99 -4.30 -0.87
N VAL A 160 1.45 -4.18 -2.11
CA VAL A 160 0.61 -4.38 -3.30
C VAL A 160 0.35 -5.86 -3.53
N GLY A 161 1.40 -6.65 -3.38
CA GLY A 161 1.36 -8.08 -3.52
C GLY A 161 2.63 -8.66 -4.17
N PRO A 162 2.77 -10.00 -4.14
CA PRO A 162 3.81 -10.68 -4.87
C PRO A 162 3.48 -10.65 -6.36
N VAL A 163 4.47 -10.27 -7.17
CA VAL A 163 4.32 -10.16 -8.63
C VAL A 163 4.72 -11.47 -9.30
N CYS A 164 3.87 -11.98 -10.18
CA CYS A 164 4.18 -13.05 -11.11
C CYS A 164 3.86 -12.63 -12.54
N TYR A 165 4.34 -13.39 -13.52
CA TYR A 165 3.95 -13.18 -14.90
C TYR A 165 2.66 -13.93 -15.21
N PHE A 166 1.74 -13.22 -15.88
CA PHE A 166 0.54 -13.79 -16.48
C PHE A 166 0.68 -13.80 -18.00
N SER A 167 0.18 -14.86 -18.65
CA SER A 167 0.23 -15.01 -20.10
C SER A 167 -1.13 -15.42 -20.65
N THR A 168 -1.46 -14.95 -21.86
CA THR A 168 -2.63 -15.38 -22.64
C THR A 168 -2.29 -16.55 -23.56
N GLU A 169 -0.99 -16.77 -23.89
CA GLU A 169 -0.57 -17.64 -24.98
C GLU A 169 -0.11 -19.03 -24.51
N ARG A 170 0.75 -19.08 -23.48
CA ARG A 170 1.44 -20.32 -23.07
C ARG A 170 1.89 -20.30 -21.62
N PRO A 171 2.07 -21.45 -20.99
CA PRO A 171 2.69 -21.53 -19.68
C PRO A 171 4.14 -21.03 -19.72
N LEU A 172 4.53 -20.28 -18.68
CA LEU A 172 5.88 -19.73 -18.53
C LEU A 172 6.69 -20.61 -17.58
N ASN A 173 7.00 -21.83 -18.02
CA ASN A 173 7.67 -22.87 -17.26
C ASN A 173 9.17 -23.03 -17.57
N SER A 174 9.74 -22.19 -18.43
CA SER A 174 11.17 -22.12 -18.74
C SER A 174 11.56 -20.72 -19.15
N VAL A 175 12.87 -20.39 -19.08
CA VAL A 175 13.41 -19.11 -19.58
C VAL A 175 13.12 -18.94 -21.07
N ALA A 176 13.18 -20.00 -21.84
CA ALA A 176 12.90 -19.96 -23.28
C ALA A 176 11.44 -19.59 -23.60
N ALA A 177 10.49 -19.92 -22.71
CA ALA A 177 9.07 -19.63 -22.90
C ALA A 177 8.75 -18.12 -22.91
N PHE A 178 9.64 -17.27 -22.40
CA PHE A 178 9.46 -15.81 -22.44
C PHE A 178 9.77 -15.17 -23.80
N LYS A 179 10.58 -15.84 -24.64
CA LYS A 179 11.02 -15.27 -25.90
C LYS A 179 9.86 -14.97 -26.84
N GLY A 180 9.85 -13.77 -27.42
CA GLY A 180 8.86 -13.33 -28.40
C GLY A 180 7.53 -12.87 -27.83
N LEU A 181 7.27 -13.01 -26.51
CA LEU A 181 6.05 -12.49 -25.88
C LEU A 181 5.95 -10.98 -26.03
N LYS A 182 4.73 -10.47 -26.05
CA LYS A 182 4.42 -9.04 -26.05
C LYS A 182 4.06 -8.61 -24.62
N ALA A 183 5.00 -8.00 -23.91
CA ALA A 183 4.78 -7.66 -22.50
C ALA A 183 4.33 -6.22 -22.30
N ARG A 184 3.47 -6.04 -21.29
CA ARG A 184 3.23 -4.72 -20.71
C ARG A 184 4.39 -4.29 -19.84
N THR A 185 4.83 -3.01 -19.97
CA THR A 185 5.61 -2.34 -18.93
C THR A 185 4.80 -1.19 -18.32
N LEU A 186 4.78 -1.09 -16.99
CA LEU A 186 4.08 -0.04 -16.26
C LEU A 186 5.03 1.10 -15.85
N ILE A 187 6.13 0.73 -15.22
CA ILE A 187 7.05 1.65 -14.54
C ILE A 187 8.39 1.79 -15.24
N GLY A 188 8.67 0.89 -16.19
CA GLY A 188 9.85 0.94 -17.06
C GLY A 188 11.10 0.24 -16.52
N THR A 189 11.13 -0.20 -15.27
CA THR A 189 12.25 -1.03 -14.75
C THR A 189 12.21 -2.44 -15.35
N GLU A 190 11.04 -2.97 -15.60
CA GLU A 190 10.83 -4.30 -16.19
C GLU A 190 11.54 -4.49 -17.52
N ARG A 191 11.72 -3.41 -18.29
CA ARG A 191 12.42 -3.45 -19.60
C ARG A 191 13.86 -3.98 -19.50
N TYR A 192 14.50 -3.81 -18.35
CA TYR A 192 15.87 -4.31 -18.15
C TYR A 192 15.90 -5.83 -18.08
N SER A 193 14.88 -6.47 -17.50
CA SER A 193 14.70 -7.92 -17.49
C SER A 193 14.10 -8.43 -18.81
N PHE A 194 13.22 -7.65 -19.44
CA PHE A 194 12.55 -8.07 -20.70
C PHE A 194 13.53 -8.21 -21.87
N LYS A 195 14.47 -7.28 -22.00
CA LYS A 195 15.43 -7.30 -23.11
C LYS A 195 16.26 -8.58 -23.17
N PRO A 196 16.93 -9.02 -22.10
CA PRO A 196 17.71 -10.27 -22.13
C PRO A 196 16.85 -11.54 -22.22
N LEU A 197 15.55 -11.48 -21.87
CA LEU A 197 14.59 -12.57 -22.03
C LEU A 197 14.01 -12.64 -23.45
N GLY A 198 14.35 -11.70 -24.34
CA GLY A 198 13.82 -11.63 -25.70
C GLY A 198 12.32 -11.29 -25.74
N ILE A 199 11.82 -10.57 -24.74
CA ILE A 199 10.44 -10.11 -24.65
C ILE A 199 10.31 -8.77 -25.39
N ASN A 200 9.33 -8.65 -26.27
CA ASN A 200 8.89 -7.37 -26.84
C ASN A 200 8.01 -6.66 -25.82
N TYR A 201 8.19 -5.36 -25.62
CA TYR A 201 7.39 -4.66 -24.60
C TYR A 201 6.85 -3.33 -25.10
N VAL A 202 5.69 -2.97 -24.56
CA VAL A 202 5.03 -1.70 -24.81
C VAL A 202 4.54 -1.11 -23.48
N LYS A 203 4.56 0.21 -23.36
CA LYS A 203 4.06 0.91 -22.20
C LYS A 203 2.54 1.00 -22.28
N VAL A 204 1.85 0.39 -21.31
CA VAL A 204 0.39 0.39 -21.20
C VAL A 204 0.00 0.79 -19.79
N SER A 205 -0.85 1.81 -19.66
CA SER A 205 -1.39 2.21 -18.35
C SER A 205 -2.32 1.14 -17.78
N THR A 206 -2.56 1.15 -16.47
CA THR A 206 -3.44 0.16 -15.84
C THR A 206 -4.85 0.18 -16.40
N ALA A 207 -5.37 1.37 -16.74
CA ALA A 207 -6.71 1.53 -17.32
C ALA A 207 -6.83 0.93 -18.73
N GLU A 208 -5.74 0.85 -19.49
CA GLU A 208 -5.72 0.37 -20.87
C GLU A 208 -5.44 -1.14 -21.00
N VAL A 209 -5.02 -1.81 -19.91
CA VAL A 209 -4.61 -3.24 -19.96
C VAL A 209 -5.72 -4.14 -20.46
N TYR A 210 -6.97 -3.95 -20.02
CA TYR A 210 -8.10 -4.77 -20.47
C TYR A 210 -8.23 -4.73 -22.00
N THR A 211 -8.22 -3.54 -22.58
CA THR A 211 -8.31 -3.35 -24.04
C THR A 211 -7.07 -3.87 -24.76
N ALA A 212 -5.87 -3.69 -24.18
CA ALA A 212 -4.62 -4.17 -24.75
C ALA A 212 -4.53 -5.71 -24.78
N LEU A 213 -5.04 -6.38 -23.74
CA LEU A 213 -5.18 -7.85 -23.71
C LEU A 213 -6.23 -8.32 -24.76
N LYS A 214 -7.38 -7.68 -24.79
CA LYS A 214 -8.48 -8.02 -25.72
C LYS A 214 -8.04 -7.89 -27.20
N SER A 215 -7.25 -6.87 -27.54
CA SER A 215 -6.75 -6.65 -28.88
C SER A 215 -5.50 -7.46 -29.24
N GLY A 216 -4.90 -8.17 -28.31
CA GLY A 216 -3.60 -8.87 -28.52
C GLY A 216 -2.41 -7.93 -28.67
N MET A 217 -2.56 -6.64 -28.30
CA MET A 217 -1.45 -5.70 -28.21
C MET A 217 -0.40 -6.17 -27.21
N ILE A 218 -0.86 -6.75 -26.11
CA ILE A 218 -0.03 -7.45 -25.12
C ILE A 218 -0.54 -8.88 -24.93
N SER A 219 0.36 -9.81 -24.71
CA SER A 219 0.04 -11.21 -24.38
C SER A 219 0.59 -11.63 -23.03
N THR A 220 1.37 -10.76 -22.38
CA THR A 220 1.90 -11.05 -21.05
C THR A 220 2.08 -9.77 -20.21
N LEU A 221 2.00 -9.93 -18.91
CA LEU A 221 2.23 -8.85 -17.95
C LEU A 221 2.74 -9.39 -16.63
N GLY A 222 3.74 -8.69 -16.07
CA GLY A 222 4.14 -8.86 -14.67
C GLY A 222 3.20 -8.06 -13.79
N THR A 223 2.44 -8.73 -12.92
CA THR A 223 1.50 -8.07 -12.03
C THR A 223 1.17 -8.93 -10.81
N VAL A 224 0.42 -8.36 -9.87
CA VAL A 224 -0.06 -9.05 -8.68
C VAL A 224 -1.40 -9.74 -8.96
N PRO A 225 -1.70 -10.90 -8.34
CA PRO A 225 -2.98 -11.57 -8.50
C PRO A 225 -4.19 -10.67 -8.19
N SER A 226 -4.08 -9.81 -7.18
CA SER A 226 -5.15 -8.87 -6.82
C SER A 226 -5.53 -7.89 -7.94
N ALA A 227 -4.58 -7.50 -8.81
CA ALA A 227 -4.88 -6.69 -9.97
C ALA A 227 -5.64 -7.48 -11.05
N VAL A 228 -5.24 -8.73 -11.29
CA VAL A 228 -5.95 -9.61 -12.25
C VAL A 228 -7.42 -9.72 -11.89
N LYS A 229 -7.73 -9.93 -10.60
CA LYS A 229 -9.10 -9.97 -10.08
C LYS A 229 -9.78 -8.61 -10.15
N ALA A 230 -9.14 -7.56 -9.65
CA ALA A 230 -9.76 -6.24 -9.50
C ALA A 230 -10.13 -5.57 -10.83
N TYR A 231 -9.42 -5.91 -11.90
CA TYR A 231 -9.63 -5.37 -13.24
C TYR A 231 -10.17 -6.40 -14.24
N SER A 232 -10.58 -7.59 -13.77
CA SER A 232 -11.12 -8.69 -14.60
C SER A 232 -10.20 -9.13 -15.75
N TRP A 233 -8.87 -9.06 -15.55
CA TRP A 233 -7.92 -9.47 -16.59
C TRP A 233 -7.88 -10.98 -16.80
N TRP A 234 -8.38 -11.78 -15.85
CA TRP A 234 -8.56 -13.24 -16.00
C TRP A 234 -9.51 -13.63 -17.14
N ASP A 235 -10.30 -12.70 -17.71
CA ASP A 235 -11.08 -12.94 -18.92
C ASP A 235 -10.17 -13.30 -20.12
N PHE A 236 -8.91 -12.90 -20.09
CA PHE A 236 -7.94 -13.09 -21.18
C PHE A 236 -6.75 -13.93 -20.78
N VAL A 237 -6.16 -13.70 -19.60
CA VAL A 237 -4.98 -14.47 -19.17
C VAL A 237 -5.38 -15.90 -18.81
N LYS A 238 -4.53 -16.86 -19.23
CA LYS A 238 -4.77 -18.30 -19.03
C LYS A 238 -3.71 -18.95 -18.13
N TYR A 239 -2.55 -18.34 -18.03
CA TYR A 239 -1.42 -18.91 -17.33
C TYR A 239 -0.86 -17.89 -16.34
N ALA A 240 -0.54 -18.35 -15.12
CA ALA A 240 0.20 -17.62 -14.10
C ALA A 240 1.49 -18.37 -13.78
N GLN A 241 2.60 -17.64 -13.63
CA GLN A 241 3.91 -18.25 -13.37
C GLN A 241 4.29 -18.08 -11.90
N GLN A 242 4.78 -19.15 -11.29
CA GLN A 242 5.44 -19.15 -9.99
C GLN A 242 6.89 -19.70 -10.11
N PRO A 243 7.79 -19.42 -9.15
CA PRO A 243 7.61 -18.53 -7.99
C PRO A 243 7.53 -17.06 -8.39
N TYR A 244 7.17 -16.23 -7.42
CA TYR A 244 7.06 -14.78 -7.62
C TYR A 244 8.39 -14.14 -8.00
N ASN A 245 8.30 -13.11 -8.83
CA ASN A 245 9.48 -12.43 -9.38
C ASN A 245 9.90 -11.21 -8.55
N PHE A 246 8.96 -10.65 -7.81
CA PHE A 246 9.14 -9.35 -7.18
C PHE A 246 8.07 -9.12 -6.11
N TYR A 247 8.41 -8.39 -5.07
CA TYR A 247 7.51 -8.01 -3.98
C TYR A 247 7.18 -6.52 -4.09
N ALA A 248 6.01 -6.22 -4.65
CA ALA A 248 5.57 -4.86 -4.87
C ALA A 248 5.03 -4.24 -3.57
N ASP A 249 5.56 -3.08 -3.22
CA ASP A 249 5.24 -2.33 -2.01
C ASP A 249 4.48 -1.05 -2.32
N ALA A 250 3.67 -0.63 -1.36
CA ALA A 250 3.00 0.66 -1.37
C ALA A 250 2.82 1.17 0.06
N TYR A 251 2.44 2.43 0.15
CA TYR A 251 2.36 3.17 1.40
C TYR A 251 1.13 4.07 1.41
N VAL A 252 0.55 4.26 2.58
CA VAL A 252 -0.28 5.43 2.86
C VAL A 252 0.66 6.56 3.28
N ALA A 253 0.72 7.60 2.46
CA ALA A 253 1.57 8.76 2.67
C ALA A 253 0.72 10.02 2.89
N VAL A 254 1.24 10.99 3.63
CA VAL A 254 0.59 12.26 3.93
C VAL A 254 1.50 13.44 3.60
N ASN A 255 0.93 14.56 3.14
CA ASN A 255 1.65 15.82 3.02
C ASN A 255 2.08 16.32 4.41
N ALA A 256 3.37 16.60 4.60
CA ALA A 256 3.93 16.93 5.90
C ALA A 256 3.38 18.27 6.46
N LYS A 257 3.05 19.24 5.60
CA LYS A 257 2.48 20.53 6.04
C LYS A 257 1.05 20.34 6.55
N TRP A 258 0.23 19.58 5.81
CA TRP A 258 -1.12 19.25 6.28
C TRP A 258 -1.05 18.44 7.59
N TRP A 259 -0.19 17.42 7.66
CA TRP A 259 0.03 16.61 8.86
C TRP A 259 0.41 17.46 10.08
N ALA A 260 1.22 18.51 9.89
CA ALA A 260 1.62 19.41 10.97
C ALA A 260 0.44 20.15 11.61
N THR A 261 -0.68 20.34 10.88
CA THR A 261 -1.88 21.02 11.39
C THR A 261 -2.67 20.19 12.39
N LEU A 262 -2.45 18.86 12.44
CA LEU A 262 -3.14 17.97 13.38
C LEU A 262 -2.60 18.18 14.81
N PRO A 263 -3.47 18.06 15.83
CA PRO A 263 -3.04 18.03 17.22
C PRO A 263 -2.24 16.74 17.51
N GLN A 264 -1.42 16.79 18.56
CA GLN A 264 -0.45 15.72 18.85
C GLN A 264 -1.14 14.38 19.17
N ASP A 265 -2.26 14.42 19.90
CA ASP A 265 -3.02 13.21 20.25
C ASP A 265 -3.53 12.44 19.02
N LEU A 266 -3.99 13.14 17.98
CA LEU A 266 -4.39 12.48 16.72
C LEU A 266 -3.18 11.89 15.97
N LYS A 267 -2.04 12.61 15.98
CA LYS A 267 -0.79 12.10 15.41
C LYS A 267 -0.32 10.84 16.11
N ASP A 268 -0.39 10.82 17.44
CA ASP A 268 0.03 9.69 18.25
C ASP A 268 -0.84 8.46 18.02
N ILE A 269 -2.17 8.62 17.93
CA ILE A 269 -3.09 7.54 17.58
C ILE A 269 -2.72 6.93 16.22
N VAL A 270 -2.50 7.77 15.20
CA VAL A 270 -2.17 7.27 13.86
C VAL A 270 -0.80 6.60 13.82
N LEU A 271 0.23 7.20 14.45
CA LEU A 271 1.61 6.72 14.34
C LEU A 271 1.91 5.54 15.26
N ASN A 272 1.27 5.47 16.44
CA ASN A 272 1.60 4.46 17.44
C ASN A 272 0.58 3.31 17.52
N ASP A 273 -0.63 3.47 16.93
CA ASP A 273 -1.65 2.42 16.88
C ASP A 273 -2.08 2.10 15.45
N VAL A 274 -2.82 2.98 14.76
CA VAL A 274 -3.51 2.64 13.50
C VAL A 274 -2.51 2.26 12.41
N GLY A 275 -1.49 3.09 12.18
CA GLY A 275 -0.49 2.86 11.13
C GLY A 275 0.26 1.54 11.29
N PRO A 276 0.89 1.27 12.46
CA PRO A 276 1.59 0.01 12.73
C PRO A 276 0.66 -1.22 12.65
N ARG A 277 -0.58 -1.13 13.16
CA ARG A 277 -1.56 -2.23 13.12
C ARG A 277 -1.97 -2.56 11.70
N ILE A 278 -2.31 -1.56 10.89
CA ILE A 278 -2.64 -1.75 9.47
C ILE A 278 -1.45 -2.29 8.69
N SER A 279 -0.23 -1.79 8.96
CA SER A 279 1.00 -2.28 8.29
C SER A 279 1.27 -3.74 8.57
N ARG A 280 1.08 -4.18 9.81
CA ARG A 280 1.24 -5.58 10.22
C ARG A 280 0.18 -6.45 9.54
N GLU A 281 -1.10 -6.11 9.68
CA GLU A 281 -2.22 -6.85 9.08
C GLU A 281 -2.07 -6.97 7.56
N ALA A 282 -1.70 -5.86 6.91
CA ALA A 282 -1.49 -5.85 5.46
C ALA A 282 -0.33 -6.77 5.04
N THR A 283 0.76 -6.80 5.82
CA THR A 283 1.93 -7.65 5.51
C THR A 283 1.62 -9.13 5.74
N GLU A 284 0.92 -9.45 6.82
CA GLU A 284 0.54 -10.83 7.16
C GLU A 284 -0.50 -11.40 6.18
N GLY A 285 -1.46 -10.58 5.73
CA GLY A 285 -2.55 -11.03 4.88
C GLY A 285 -2.24 -11.10 3.39
N VAL A 286 -1.26 -10.35 2.87
CA VAL A 286 -1.07 -10.19 1.42
C VAL A 286 -0.75 -11.48 0.67
N MET A 287 0.02 -12.38 1.29
CA MET A 287 0.39 -13.65 0.65
C MET A 287 -0.78 -14.62 0.57
N ALA A 288 -1.54 -14.75 1.65
CA ALA A 288 -2.76 -15.56 1.69
C ALA A 288 -3.80 -15.03 0.68
N PHE A 289 -4.06 -13.71 0.68
CA PHE A 289 -4.97 -13.08 -0.27
C PHE A 289 -4.57 -13.33 -1.73
N SER A 290 -3.27 -13.27 -2.04
CA SER A 290 -2.76 -13.54 -3.38
C SER A 290 -2.90 -15.02 -3.77
N SER A 291 -2.66 -15.92 -2.83
CA SER A 291 -2.83 -17.36 -3.00
C SER A 291 -4.28 -17.75 -3.26
N ASP A 292 -5.22 -17.16 -2.49
CA ASP A 292 -6.65 -17.40 -2.66
C ASP A 292 -7.15 -16.95 -4.05
N ILE A 293 -6.61 -15.84 -4.56
CA ILE A 293 -6.95 -15.37 -5.92
C ILE A 293 -6.38 -16.32 -6.98
N LEU A 294 -5.15 -16.81 -6.82
CA LEU A 294 -4.61 -17.81 -7.76
C LEU A 294 -5.39 -19.11 -7.73
N LYS A 295 -5.88 -19.51 -6.56
CA LYS A 295 -6.80 -20.66 -6.44
C LYS A 295 -8.13 -20.37 -7.15
N GLU A 296 -8.74 -19.20 -6.93
CA GLU A 296 -9.97 -18.78 -7.62
C GLU A 296 -9.77 -18.72 -9.14
N PHE A 297 -8.60 -18.25 -9.61
CA PHE A 297 -8.22 -18.22 -11.02
C PHE A 297 -8.23 -19.62 -11.65
N VAL A 298 -7.72 -20.63 -10.94
CA VAL A 298 -7.75 -22.02 -11.40
C VAL A 298 -9.18 -22.58 -11.33
N ASP A 299 -9.83 -22.49 -10.17
CA ASP A 299 -11.08 -23.20 -9.90
C ASP A 299 -12.27 -22.62 -10.66
N LYS A 300 -12.29 -21.29 -10.90
CA LYS A 300 -13.47 -20.60 -11.46
C LYS A 300 -13.26 -19.97 -12.83
N HIS A 301 -12.01 -19.69 -13.20
CA HIS A 301 -11.69 -18.99 -14.45
C HIS A 301 -10.90 -19.87 -15.44
N GLY A 302 -10.71 -21.17 -15.12
CA GLY A 302 -10.01 -22.12 -15.99
C GLY A 302 -8.53 -21.79 -16.20
N GLY A 303 -7.94 -21.02 -15.31
CA GLY A 303 -6.53 -20.67 -15.37
C GLY A 303 -5.62 -21.82 -14.97
N THR A 304 -4.36 -21.72 -15.34
CA THR A 304 -3.31 -22.66 -14.94
C THR A 304 -2.19 -21.93 -14.24
N VAL A 305 -1.76 -22.40 -13.08
CA VAL A 305 -0.57 -21.92 -12.39
C VAL A 305 0.60 -22.84 -12.73
N SER A 306 1.61 -22.30 -13.41
CA SER A 306 2.81 -23.04 -13.83
C SER A 306 3.96 -22.69 -12.89
N THR A 307 4.61 -23.70 -12.32
CA THR A 307 5.79 -23.52 -11.48
C THR A 307 7.05 -23.72 -12.31
N LEU A 308 7.95 -22.72 -12.29
CA LEU A 308 9.28 -22.88 -12.88
C LEU A 308 10.09 -23.94 -12.11
N PRO A 309 10.72 -24.89 -12.78
CA PRO A 309 11.68 -25.78 -12.15
C PRO A 309 12.81 -25.01 -11.50
N HIS A 310 13.38 -25.54 -10.41
CA HIS A 310 14.46 -24.85 -9.69
C HIS A 310 15.60 -24.39 -10.59
N ALA A 311 16.04 -25.25 -11.52
CA ALA A 311 17.09 -24.91 -12.49
C ALA A 311 16.74 -23.71 -13.37
N GLU A 312 15.48 -23.54 -13.76
CA GLU A 312 15.02 -22.38 -14.56
C GLU A 312 14.96 -21.10 -13.70
N VAL A 313 14.58 -21.22 -12.42
CA VAL A 313 14.64 -20.11 -11.46
C VAL A 313 16.08 -19.63 -11.29
N GLN A 314 17.06 -20.54 -11.15
CA GLN A 314 18.49 -20.20 -11.05
C GLN A 314 18.99 -19.51 -12.32
N LYS A 315 18.58 -19.93 -13.51
CA LYS A 315 18.92 -19.25 -14.77
C LYS A 315 18.38 -17.83 -14.80
N LEU A 316 17.16 -17.58 -14.28
CA LEU A 316 16.61 -16.22 -14.21
C LEU A 316 17.37 -15.36 -13.21
N ILE A 317 17.72 -15.89 -12.03
CA ILE A 317 18.52 -15.18 -11.03
C ILE A 317 19.90 -14.81 -11.61
N GLU A 318 20.55 -15.74 -12.28
CA GLU A 318 21.86 -15.51 -12.92
C GLU A 318 21.77 -14.45 -14.03
N LEU A 319 20.71 -14.50 -14.84
CA LEU A 319 20.44 -13.48 -15.85
C LEU A 319 20.25 -12.10 -15.22
N GLU A 320 19.49 -12.01 -14.10
CA GLU A 320 19.30 -10.75 -13.37
C GLU A 320 20.64 -10.25 -12.80
N LYS A 321 21.41 -11.12 -12.13
CA LYS A 321 22.71 -10.79 -11.54
C LYS A 321 23.73 -10.29 -12.58
N THR A 322 23.80 -10.94 -13.73
CA THR A 322 24.86 -10.66 -14.73
C THR A 322 24.48 -9.62 -15.77
N LYS A 323 23.19 -9.50 -16.12
CA LYS A 323 22.76 -8.66 -17.25
C LYS A 323 21.82 -7.52 -16.88
N VAL A 324 21.15 -7.59 -15.73
CA VAL A 324 20.10 -6.62 -15.36
C VAL A 324 20.54 -5.74 -14.22
N TRP A 325 20.90 -6.32 -13.07
CA TRP A 325 21.25 -5.55 -11.88
C TRP A 325 22.43 -4.58 -12.12
N PRO A 326 23.52 -4.94 -12.82
CA PRO A 326 24.61 -3.99 -13.09
C PRO A 326 24.14 -2.76 -13.86
N LYS A 327 23.25 -2.94 -14.87
CA LYS A 327 22.72 -1.82 -15.66
C LYS A 327 21.79 -0.89 -14.88
N ILE A 328 21.13 -1.42 -13.85
CA ILE A 328 20.33 -0.62 -12.94
C ILE A 328 21.26 0.10 -11.95
N ALA A 329 22.27 -0.60 -11.42
CA ALA A 329 23.24 -0.08 -10.48
C ALA A 329 24.05 1.12 -11.03
N GLU A 330 24.37 1.13 -12.34
CA GLU A 330 24.99 2.29 -13.00
C GLU A 330 24.24 3.63 -12.80
N LYS A 331 22.98 3.58 -12.38
CA LYS A 331 22.11 4.74 -12.16
C LYS A 331 21.95 5.11 -10.69
N MET A 332 22.52 4.33 -9.80
CA MET A 332 22.36 4.42 -8.36
C MET A 332 23.67 4.84 -7.70
N ASP A 333 23.59 5.24 -6.45
CA ASP A 333 24.76 5.36 -5.58
C ASP A 333 25.42 3.97 -5.42
N PRO A 334 26.72 3.82 -5.77
CA PRO A 334 27.41 2.53 -5.68
C PRO A 334 27.46 1.99 -4.24
N ALA A 335 27.62 2.86 -3.24
CA ALA A 335 27.71 2.43 -1.85
C ALA A 335 26.36 1.89 -1.35
N LEU A 336 25.26 2.54 -1.75
CA LEU A 336 23.91 2.05 -1.45
C LEU A 336 23.62 0.71 -2.12
N TYR A 337 24.05 0.55 -3.39
CA TYR A 337 23.84 -0.71 -4.10
C TYR A 337 24.60 -1.87 -3.44
N GLU A 338 25.86 -1.66 -3.06
CA GLU A 338 26.65 -2.70 -2.38
C GLU A 338 26.10 -3.01 -0.98
N ALA A 339 25.66 -2.00 -0.23
CA ALA A 339 24.95 -2.23 1.04
C ALA A 339 23.71 -3.09 0.84
N ALA A 340 22.91 -2.80 -0.18
CA ALA A 340 21.70 -3.55 -0.48
C ALA A 340 22.02 -5.00 -0.93
N LYS A 341 23.05 -5.22 -1.73
CA LYS A 341 23.51 -6.57 -2.12
C LYS A 341 23.87 -7.40 -0.90
N LYS A 342 24.69 -6.84 -0.03
CA LYS A 342 25.10 -7.49 1.21
C LYS A 342 23.88 -7.82 2.09
N PHE A 343 22.97 -6.84 2.29
CA PHE A 343 21.75 -7.03 3.07
C PHE A 343 20.83 -8.13 2.49
N ALA A 344 20.73 -8.19 1.16
CA ALA A 344 19.92 -9.18 0.46
C ALA A 344 20.58 -10.56 0.31
N GLY A 345 21.85 -10.71 0.67
CA GLY A 345 22.58 -11.99 0.59
C GLY A 345 23.05 -12.33 -0.84
N HIS A 346 23.47 -11.33 -1.61
CA HIS A 346 23.93 -11.49 -2.99
C HIS A 346 25.44 -11.28 -3.18
N GLU A 347 26.20 -11.49 -2.11
CA GLU A 347 27.67 -11.43 -2.16
C GLU A 347 28.27 -12.51 -3.04
#